data_6a1a317e3801aa4a61b1346925fdadf3
#
_entry.id   6a1a317e3801aa4a61b1346925fdadf3
#
_cell.length_a   1.000
_cell.length_b   1.000
_cell.length_c   1.000
_cell.angle_alpha   90.00
_cell.angle_beta   90.00
_cell.angle_gamma   90.00
#
_symmetry.space_group_name_H-M   'P 1'
#
loop_
_entity.id
_entity.type
_entity.pdbx_description
1 polymer ?
#
loop_
_entity_poly.entity_id
_entity_poly.type
_entity_poly.pdbx_seq_one_letter_code
_entity_poly.pdbx_strand_id
1 'polypeptide(L)'
;MQEPAHPISEHNIPERFCSQTYLDVIDAAPFGQPCQINRAAMQAMHISAKHHYPNEACGLLLGKMTGQGWHIDEAREVSNLNTERSADRFILDPEAYQAVDRELRGTGREIIGIFHSHPDCPAKPSPTDLSNAWEGFAYIIVSTYEGHTVDTQCWALNVEGNQFQPVTVQDLHL
;
A
#
# COMPACT_ATOMS: atom_id res chain seq x y z
N MET A 1 -25.28 5.61 -17.85
CA MET A 1 -24.79 5.20 -16.50
C MET A 1 -23.82 4.06 -16.72
N GLN A 2 -22.54 4.30 -16.46
CA GLN A 2 -21.58 3.20 -16.42
C GLN A 2 -21.85 2.43 -15.12
N GLU A 3 -22.05 1.13 -15.24
CA GLU A 3 -22.06 0.25 -14.07
C GLU A 3 -20.75 0.46 -13.31
N PRO A 4 -20.76 0.50 -11.95
CA PRO A 4 -19.53 0.52 -11.20
C PRO A 4 -18.71 -0.71 -11.61
N ALA A 5 -17.41 -0.48 -11.87
CA ALA A 5 -16.48 -1.55 -12.18
C ALA A 5 -16.63 -2.63 -11.10
N HIS A 6 -16.97 -3.85 -11.52
CA HIS A 6 -17.12 -4.97 -10.59
C HIS A 6 -15.80 -5.15 -9.86
N PRO A 7 -15.83 -5.29 -8.53
CA PRO A 7 -14.66 -5.74 -7.79
C PRO A 7 -14.15 -7.02 -8.43
N ILE A 8 -12.84 -7.26 -8.37
CA ILE A 8 -12.23 -8.51 -8.85
C ILE A 8 -13.12 -9.64 -8.33
N SER A 9 -13.86 -10.28 -9.23
CA SER A 9 -14.78 -11.34 -8.83
C SER A 9 -13.96 -12.46 -8.20
N GLU A 10 -14.51 -13.17 -7.23
CA GLU A 10 -13.84 -14.32 -6.58
C GLU A 10 -13.28 -15.32 -7.62
N HIS A 11 -13.83 -15.32 -8.84
CA HIS A 11 -13.41 -16.18 -9.95
C HIS A 11 -12.13 -15.70 -10.68
N ASN A 12 -11.69 -14.45 -10.45
CA ASN A 12 -10.52 -13.85 -11.12
C ASN A 12 -9.35 -13.62 -10.16
N ILE A 13 -9.46 -14.03 -8.91
CA ILE A 13 -8.34 -13.93 -7.96
C ILE A 13 -7.28 -14.97 -8.37
N PRO A 14 -6.02 -14.55 -8.59
CA PRO A 14 -4.96 -15.52 -8.87
C PRO A 14 -4.90 -16.59 -7.78
N GLU A 15 -4.81 -17.86 -8.19
CA GLU A 15 -4.88 -19.03 -7.31
C GLU A 15 -3.91 -18.94 -6.11
N ARG A 16 -2.73 -18.32 -6.32
CA ARG A 16 -1.75 -18.13 -5.24
C ARG A 16 -2.32 -17.40 -4.01
N PHE A 17 -3.27 -16.48 -4.19
CA PHE A 17 -3.89 -15.74 -3.08
C PHE A 17 -4.81 -16.61 -2.22
N CYS A 18 -5.20 -17.79 -2.70
CA CYS A 18 -5.97 -18.78 -1.95
C CYS A 18 -5.06 -19.85 -1.30
N SER A 19 -3.75 -19.83 -1.56
CA SER A 19 -2.81 -20.78 -0.97
C SER A 19 -2.59 -20.50 0.52
N GLN A 20 -2.27 -21.55 1.29
CA GLN A 20 -1.99 -21.43 2.72
C GLN A 20 -0.87 -20.41 3.00
N THR A 21 0.17 -20.40 2.16
CA THR A 21 1.30 -19.46 2.29
C THR A 21 0.85 -18.00 2.24
N TYR A 22 -0.12 -17.66 1.37
CA TYR A 22 -0.70 -16.31 1.30
C TYR A 22 -1.69 -16.04 2.43
N LEU A 23 -2.48 -17.03 2.83
CA LEU A 23 -3.41 -16.89 3.95
C LEU A 23 -2.67 -16.68 5.28
N ASP A 24 -1.53 -17.33 5.48
CA ASP A 24 -0.72 -17.22 6.68
C ASP A 24 -0.04 -15.85 6.85
N VAL A 25 -0.04 -15.01 5.83
CA VAL A 25 0.49 -13.63 5.87
C VAL A 25 -0.42 -12.70 6.68
N ILE A 26 -1.70 -13.05 6.82
CA ILE A 26 -2.74 -12.18 7.36
C ILE A 26 -3.24 -12.70 8.71
N ASP A 27 -3.19 -11.85 9.71
CA ASP A 27 -3.98 -11.93 10.93
C ASP A 27 -5.26 -11.11 10.71
N ALA A 28 -6.41 -11.77 10.69
CA ALA A 28 -7.70 -11.13 10.40
C ALA A 28 -8.19 -10.16 11.49
N ALA A 29 -7.58 -10.17 12.68
CA ALA A 29 -7.92 -9.22 13.73
C ALA A 29 -7.54 -7.79 13.28
N PRO A 30 -8.46 -6.81 13.38
CA PRO A 30 -8.16 -5.46 12.93
C PRO A 30 -7.09 -4.80 13.81
N PHE A 31 -6.23 -4.02 13.18
CA PHE A 31 -5.26 -3.18 13.90
C PHE A 31 -6.00 -2.13 14.72
N GLY A 32 -5.52 -1.84 15.95
CA GLY A 32 -6.24 -1.02 16.92
C GLY A 32 -6.32 0.48 16.60
N GLN A 33 -5.53 0.98 15.64
CA GLN A 33 -5.49 2.39 15.26
C GLN A 33 -5.79 2.56 13.77
N PRO A 34 -6.50 3.63 13.36
CA PRO A 34 -6.84 3.88 11.96
C PRO A 34 -5.68 4.51 11.19
N CYS A 35 -5.82 4.51 9.88
CA CYS A 35 -5.02 5.27 8.95
C CYS A 35 -5.87 6.38 8.34
N GLN A 36 -5.54 7.62 8.64
CA GLN A 36 -6.18 8.79 8.04
C GLN A 36 -5.37 9.23 6.82
N ILE A 37 -6.06 9.40 5.69
CA ILE A 37 -5.42 9.77 4.42
C ILE A 37 -6.17 10.96 3.84
N ASN A 38 -5.46 12.02 3.46
CA ASN A 38 -6.11 13.13 2.77
C ASN A 38 -6.40 12.74 1.29
N ARG A 39 -7.32 13.49 0.70
CA ARG A 39 -7.78 13.23 -0.67
C ARG A 39 -6.66 13.31 -1.70
N ALA A 40 -5.74 14.26 -1.56
CA ALA A 40 -4.63 14.43 -2.51
C ALA A 40 -3.67 13.23 -2.49
N ALA A 41 -3.35 12.71 -1.30
CA ALA A 41 -2.53 11.50 -1.16
C ALA A 41 -3.22 10.27 -1.76
N MET A 42 -4.51 10.09 -1.52
CA MET A 42 -5.28 8.99 -2.09
C MET A 42 -5.30 9.07 -3.63
N GLN A 43 -5.56 10.24 -4.19
CA GLN A 43 -5.55 10.44 -5.63
C GLN A 43 -4.17 10.19 -6.24
N ALA A 44 -3.10 10.63 -5.58
CA ALA A 44 -1.74 10.40 -6.06
C ALA A 44 -1.41 8.91 -6.18
N MET A 45 -1.81 8.10 -5.20
CA MET A 45 -1.63 6.64 -5.25
C MET A 45 -2.43 6.00 -6.41
N HIS A 46 -3.67 6.40 -6.60
CA HIS A 46 -4.51 5.89 -7.69
C HIS A 46 -3.99 6.27 -9.07
N ILE A 47 -3.52 7.51 -9.24
CA ILE A 47 -2.89 7.97 -10.48
C ILE A 47 -1.62 7.18 -10.77
N SER A 48 -0.76 6.99 -9.78
CA SER A 48 0.48 6.21 -9.89
C SER A 48 0.19 4.76 -10.29
N ALA A 49 -0.75 4.11 -9.62
CA ALA A 49 -1.16 2.74 -9.91
C ALA A 49 -1.67 2.58 -11.36
N LYS A 50 -2.49 3.49 -11.82
CA LYS A 50 -3.00 3.51 -13.19
C LYS A 50 -1.90 3.74 -14.22
N HIS A 51 -1.00 4.70 -13.93
CA HIS A 51 0.07 5.09 -14.87
C HIS A 51 1.07 3.94 -15.11
N HIS A 52 1.40 3.19 -14.07
CA HIS A 52 2.38 2.10 -14.16
C HIS A 52 1.79 0.75 -14.60
N TYR A 53 0.46 0.61 -14.62
CA TYR A 53 -0.15 -0.62 -15.09
C TYR A 53 0.41 -1.04 -16.46
N PRO A 54 0.81 -2.28 -16.71
CA PRO A 54 0.60 -3.50 -15.92
C PRO A 54 1.71 -3.80 -14.88
N ASN A 55 2.57 -2.85 -14.60
CA ASN A 55 3.64 -3.00 -13.60
C ASN A 55 3.19 -2.45 -12.24
N GLU A 56 3.81 -2.93 -11.17
CA GLU A 56 3.59 -2.38 -9.84
C GLU A 56 4.17 -0.96 -9.73
N ALA A 57 3.33 -0.02 -9.30
CA ALA A 57 3.76 1.27 -8.80
C ALA A 57 4.17 1.13 -7.33
N CYS A 58 5.07 1.98 -6.85
CA CYS A 58 5.40 2.08 -5.45
C CYS A 58 5.77 3.51 -5.05
N GLY A 59 5.73 3.77 -3.76
CA GLY A 59 6.08 5.08 -3.23
C GLY A 59 6.03 5.15 -1.72
N LEU A 60 6.30 6.35 -1.22
CA LEU A 60 6.40 6.67 0.19
C LEU A 60 5.13 7.37 0.68
N LEU A 61 4.72 7.05 1.88
CA LEU A 61 3.64 7.70 2.59
C LEU A 61 4.24 8.66 3.63
N LEU A 62 3.93 9.94 3.49
CA LEU A 62 4.50 10.99 4.32
C LEU A 62 3.43 11.59 5.21
N GLY A 63 3.82 11.95 6.43
CA GLY A 63 2.91 12.57 7.38
C GLY A 63 3.40 12.44 8.80
N LYS A 64 2.48 12.08 9.70
CA LYS A 64 2.77 11.95 11.14
C LYS A 64 2.14 10.70 11.71
N MET A 65 2.85 10.05 12.63
CA MET A 65 2.29 9.05 13.52
C MET A 65 1.92 9.70 14.85
N THR A 66 0.70 9.51 15.30
CA THR A 66 0.18 10.04 16.57
C THR A 66 -0.40 8.90 17.41
N GLY A 67 -0.84 9.20 18.65
CA GLY A 67 -1.58 8.24 19.46
C GLY A 67 -2.93 7.81 18.85
N GLN A 68 -3.37 8.48 17.78
CA GLN A 68 -4.60 8.17 17.05
C GLN A 68 -4.36 7.48 15.70
N GLY A 69 -3.13 7.01 15.45
CA GLY A 69 -2.75 6.30 14.25
C GLY A 69 -1.95 7.13 13.26
N TRP A 70 -1.96 6.66 12.01
CA TRP A 70 -1.25 7.34 10.92
C TRP A 70 -2.08 8.49 10.35
N HIS A 71 -1.41 9.61 10.10
CA HIS A 71 -1.97 10.78 9.41
C HIS A 71 -1.14 11.01 8.15
N ILE A 72 -1.59 10.46 7.03
CA ILE A 72 -0.91 10.56 5.73
C ILE A 72 -1.41 11.80 5.02
N ASP A 73 -0.51 12.75 4.77
CA ASP A 73 -0.81 14.00 4.06
C ASP A 73 -0.26 14.03 2.64
N GLU A 74 0.68 13.14 2.30
CA GLU A 74 1.27 13.03 0.97
C GLU A 74 1.60 11.58 0.64
N ALA A 75 1.32 11.16 -0.58
CA ALA A 75 1.86 9.96 -1.19
C ALA A 75 2.81 10.37 -2.33
N ARG A 76 4.07 9.96 -2.22
CA ARG A 76 5.10 10.34 -3.18
C ARG A 76 5.60 9.10 -3.91
N GLU A 77 5.33 9.04 -5.22
CA GLU A 77 5.82 7.98 -6.08
C GLU A 77 7.35 7.96 -6.08
N VAL A 78 7.91 6.75 -6.08
CA VAL A 78 9.33 6.49 -6.35
C VAL A 78 9.45 5.40 -7.40
N SER A 79 10.62 5.34 -8.06
CA SER A 79 10.85 4.34 -9.09
C SER A 79 10.83 2.93 -8.52
N ASN A 80 10.19 2.01 -9.24
CA ASN A 80 10.32 0.58 -8.99
C ASN A 80 11.61 0.10 -9.66
N LEU A 81 12.61 -0.28 -8.86
CA LEU A 81 13.90 -0.74 -9.36
C LEU A 81 13.89 -2.20 -9.83
N ASN A 82 12.80 -2.93 -9.62
CA ASN A 82 12.67 -4.28 -10.13
C ASN A 82 12.30 -4.26 -11.62
N THR A 83 13.22 -4.65 -12.49
CA THR A 83 13.03 -4.68 -13.93
C THR A 83 12.67 -6.06 -14.48
N GLU A 84 12.92 -7.12 -13.72
CA GLU A 84 12.68 -8.50 -14.14
C GLU A 84 11.24 -8.97 -13.84
N ARG A 85 10.70 -8.53 -12.71
CA ARG A 85 9.37 -8.92 -12.22
C ARG A 85 8.53 -7.72 -11.81
N SER A 86 8.59 -6.63 -12.55
CA SER A 86 7.89 -5.39 -12.22
C SER A 86 6.35 -5.52 -12.21
N ALA A 87 5.80 -6.56 -12.85
CA ALA A 87 4.35 -6.81 -12.84
C ALA A 87 3.83 -7.39 -11.51
N ASP A 88 4.69 -8.01 -10.70
CA ASP A 88 4.30 -8.65 -9.43
C ASP A 88 5.31 -8.44 -8.29
N ARG A 89 6.27 -7.57 -8.47
CA ARG A 89 7.30 -7.22 -7.48
C ARG A 89 7.71 -5.77 -7.62
N PHE A 90 8.06 -5.18 -6.50
CA PHE A 90 8.72 -3.88 -6.50
C PHE A 90 9.96 -3.89 -5.62
N ILE A 91 10.92 -3.02 -5.96
CA ILE A 91 12.07 -2.68 -5.14
C ILE A 91 12.06 -1.17 -4.99
N LEU A 92 11.86 -0.70 -3.77
CA LEU A 92 11.87 0.72 -3.46
C LEU A 92 13.30 1.26 -3.62
N ASP A 93 13.43 2.41 -4.28
CA ASP A 93 14.72 3.06 -4.47
C ASP A 93 15.27 3.58 -3.13
N PRO A 94 16.40 3.04 -2.61
CA PRO A 94 16.98 3.47 -1.35
C PRO A 94 17.49 4.91 -1.39
N GLU A 95 17.96 5.38 -2.53
CA GLU A 95 18.44 6.77 -2.68
C GLU A 95 17.29 7.76 -2.61
N ALA A 96 16.16 7.42 -3.25
CA ALA A 96 14.94 8.21 -3.16
C ALA A 96 14.42 8.26 -1.71
N TYR A 97 14.41 7.14 -1.01
CA TYR A 97 14.04 7.09 0.41
C TYR A 97 14.91 8.02 1.26
N GLN A 98 16.21 7.92 1.13
CA GLN A 98 17.16 8.75 1.89
C GLN A 98 17.03 10.25 1.53
N ALA A 99 16.77 10.58 0.27
CA ALA A 99 16.55 11.95 -0.15
C ALA A 99 15.31 12.56 0.52
N VAL A 100 14.20 11.82 0.54
CA VAL A 100 12.96 12.23 1.20
C VAL A 100 13.16 12.34 2.71
N ASP A 101 13.82 11.37 3.33
CA ASP A 101 14.13 11.41 4.78
C ASP A 101 14.91 12.68 5.15
N ARG A 102 15.92 13.03 4.36
CA ARG A 102 16.69 14.28 4.56
C ARG A 102 15.83 15.53 4.40
N GLU A 103 14.96 15.55 3.37
CA GLU A 103 14.06 16.67 3.11
C GLU A 103 13.10 16.92 4.30
N LEU A 104 12.62 15.86 4.93
CA LEU A 104 11.64 15.95 6.01
C LEU A 104 12.23 16.32 7.37
N ARG A 105 13.53 16.25 7.55
CA ARG A 105 14.19 16.57 8.83
C ARG A 105 13.86 18.00 9.28
N GLY A 106 13.41 18.12 10.54
CA GLY A 106 13.03 19.40 11.14
C GLY A 106 11.67 19.94 10.71
N THR A 107 10.93 19.25 9.85
CA THR A 107 9.59 19.67 9.42
C THR A 107 8.47 19.16 10.35
N GLY A 108 8.76 18.21 11.23
CA GLY A 108 7.75 17.49 12.01
C GLY A 108 6.97 16.44 11.22
N ARG A 109 7.36 16.18 9.98
CA ARG A 109 6.83 15.10 9.12
C ARG A 109 7.86 14.01 8.99
N GLU A 110 7.39 12.80 8.73
CA GLU A 110 8.22 11.60 8.60
C GLU A 110 7.72 10.73 7.45
N ILE A 111 8.56 9.80 7.00
CA ILE A 111 8.10 8.67 6.19
C ILE A 111 7.45 7.68 7.16
N ILE A 112 6.15 7.46 7.00
CA ILE A 112 5.34 6.66 7.92
C ILE A 112 4.75 5.41 7.27
N GLY A 113 5.06 5.17 6.02
CA GLY A 113 4.59 3.99 5.32
C GLY A 113 5.03 3.94 3.87
N ILE A 114 4.56 2.89 3.22
CA ILE A 114 4.84 2.58 1.83
C ILE A 114 3.52 2.22 1.15
N PHE A 115 3.34 2.66 -0.10
CA PHE A 115 2.28 2.15 -0.95
C PHE A 115 2.85 1.41 -2.14
N HIS A 116 2.09 0.45 -2.63
CA HIS A 116 2.33 -0.18 -3.92
C HIS A 116 1.03 -0.63 -4.56
N SER A 117 1.05 -0.92 -5.84
CA SER A 117 -0.11 -1.42 -6.56
C SER A 117 0.00 -2.92 -6.84
N HIS A 118 -1.15 -3.57 -6.90
CA HIS A 118 -1.32 -4.96 -7.34
C HIS A 118 -2.08 -4.98 -8.67
N PRO A 119 -1.39 -5.04 -9.82
CA PRO A 119 -2.06 -5.17 -11.11
C PRO A 119 -2.78 -6.51 -11.23
N ASP A 120 -4.09 -6.46 -11.48
CA ASP A 120 -4.98 -7.62 -11.65
C ASP A 120 -4.94 -8.62 -10.48
N CYS A 121 -4.65 -8.12 -9.29
CA CYS A 121 -4.56 -8.88 -8.04
C CYS A 121 -5.27 -8.14 -6.90
N PRO A 122 -5.77 -8.85 -5.88
CA PRO A 122 -6.44 -8.21 -4.75
C PRO A 122 -5.49 -7.34 -3.93
N ALA A 123 -6.05 -6.37 -3.22
CA ALA A 123 -5.32 -5.47 -2.31
C ALA A 123 -4.92 -6.16 -1.00
N LYS A 124 -4.36 -7.36 -1.09
CA LYS A 124 -3.90 -8.19 0.02
C LYS A 124 -2.39 -8.37 -0.05
N PRO A 125 -1.70 -8.30 1.09
CA PRO A 125 -0.24 -8.46 1.10
C PRO A 125 0.19 -9.87 0.70
N SER A 126 1.34 -9.95 0.06
CA SER A 126 2.00 -11.19 -0.33
C SER A 126 3.05 -11.61 0.72
N PRO A 127 3.54 -12.88 0.67
CA PRO A 127 4.68 -13.30 1.48
C PRO A 127 5.93 -12.45 1.26
N THR A 128 6.14 -11.94 0.05
CA THR A 128 7.25 -11.04 -0.27
C THR A 128 7.07 -9.69 0.43
N ASP A 129 5.84 -9.15 0.44
CA ASP A 129 5.54 -7.92 1.18
C ASP A 129 5.85 -8.09 2.67
N LEU A 130 5.47 -9.22 3.24
CA LEU A 130 5.72 -9.52 4.65
C LEU A 130 7.22 -9.60 4.97
N SER A 131 8.01 -10.25 4.12
CA SER A 131 9.46 -10.43 4.35
C SER A 131 10.24 -9.11 4.27
N ASN A 132 9.68 -8.07 3.66
CA ASN A 132 10.29 -6.74 3.52
C ASN A 132 9.62 -5.68 4.39
N ALA A 133 8.64 -6.04 5.21
CA ALA A 133 7.88 -5.09 6.00
C ALA A 133 8.64 -4.64 7.25
N TRP A 134 8.43 -3.36 7.61
CA TRP A 134 8.97 -2.75 8.82
C TRP A 134 7.87 -2.46 9.83
N GLU A 135 8.18 -2.68 11.09
CA GLU A 135 7.27 -2.34 12.19
C GLU A 135 6.98 -0.83 12.22
N GLY A 136 5.76 -0.50 12.59
CA GLY A 136 5.32 0.89 12.73
C GLY A 136 4.91 1.57 11.43
N PHE A 137 5.15 0.97 10.26
CA PHE A 137 4.75 1.52 8.97
C PHE A 137 3.32 1.11 8.60
N ALA A 138 2.61 2.03 7.95
CA ALA A 138 1.39 1.71 7.22
C ALA A 138 1.76 1.22 5.81
N TYR A 139 1.11 0.15 5.37
CA TYR A 139 1.27 -0.41 4.03
C TYR A 139 -0.05 -0.29 3.29
N ILE A 140 -0.09 0.53 2.25
CA ILE A 140 -1.28 0.69 1.42
C ILE A 140 -1.07 -0.04 0.11
N ILE A 141 -2.03 -0.92 -0.22
CA ILE A 141 -2.05 -1.67 -1.47
C ILE A 141 -3.22 -1.16 -2.31
N VAL A 142 -2.92 -0.72 -3.52
CA VAL A 142 -3.91 -0.30 -4.51
C VAL A 142 -4.10 -1.41 -5.53
N SER A 143 -5.25 -2.06 -5.52
CA SER A 143 -5.61 -3.06 -6.51
C SER A 143 -6.13 -2.39 -7.77
N THR A 144 -5.61 -2.78 -8.92
CA THR A 144 -6.13 -2.36 -10.22
C THR A 144 -6.60 -3.57 -11.02
N TYR A 145 -7.60 -3.38 -11.84
CA TYR A 145 -8.07 -4.35 -12.82
C TYR A 145 -8.15 -3.69 -14.19
N GLU A 146 -7.44 -4.24 -15.16
CA GLU A 146 -7.32 -3.64 -16.50
C GLU A 146 -6.96 -2.14 -16.46
N GLY A 147 -6.11 -1.74 -15.49
CA GLY A 147 -5.66 -0.37 -15.30
C GLY A 147 -6.62 0.56 -14.54
N HIS A 148 -7.74 0.04 -14.05
CA HIS A 148 -8.69 0.80 -13.22
C HIS A 148 -8.54 0.41 -11.75
N THR A 149 -8.51 1.40 -10.85
CA THR A 149 -8.52 1.14 -9.40
C THR A 149 -9.85 0.52 -9.00
N VAL A 150 -9.79 -0.63 -8.32
CA VAL A 150 -10.98 -1.38 -7.85
C VAL A 150 -11.03 -1.50 -6.34
N ASP A 151 -9.90 -1.44 -5.65
CA ASP A 151 -9.84 -1.53 -4.18
C ASP A 151 -8.56 -0.88 -3.66
N THR A 152 -8.62 -0.35 -2.43
CA THR A 152 -7.47 0.20 -1.72
C THR A 152 -7.56 -0.20 -0.26
N GLN A 153 -6.58 -0.94 0.24
CA GLN A 153 -6.55 -1.45 1.61
C GLN A 153 -5.27 -1.01 2.30
N CYS A 154 -5.38 -0.79 3.62
CA CYS A 154 -4.24 -0.49 4.48
C CYS A 154 -3.95 -1.66 5.41
N TRP A 155 -2.69 -1.92 5.63
CA TRP A 155 -2.16 -3.01 6.44
C TRP A 155 -1.05 -2.52 7.36
N ALA A 156 -0.88 -3.16 8.50
CA ALA A 156 0.23 -2.93 9.40
C ALA A 156 0.66 -4.27 10.02
N LEU A 157 1.93 -4.39 10.40
CA LEU A 157 2.39 -5.57 11.11
C LEU A 157 1.71 -5.68 12.47
N ASN A 158 1.37 -6.91 12.86
CA ASN A 158 0.91 -7.21 14.21
C ASN A 158 2.05 -6.99 15.24
N VAL A 159 1.73 -7.12 16.53
CA VAL A 159 2.70 -6.90 17.61
C VAL A 159 3.91 -7.83 17.52
N GLU A 160 3.70 -9.06 17.08
CA GLU A 160 4.77 -10.05 16.88
C GLU A 160 5.63 -9.77 15.64
N GLY A 161 5.18 -8.89 14.74
CA GLY A 161 5.88 -8.55 13.51
C GLY A 161 5.93 -9.68 12.48
N ASN A 162 5.04 -10.65 12.55
CA ASN A 162 5.06 -11.86 11.72
C ASN A 162 3.84 -12.03 10.79
N GLN A 163 2.85 -11.15 10.90
CA GLN A 163 1.66 -11.11 10.05
C GLN A 163 1.19 -9.67 9.87
N PHE A 164 0.44 -9.42 8.80
CA PHE A 164 -0.27 -8.17 8.59
C PHE A 164 -1.67 -8.20 9.18
N GLN A 165 -2.07 -7.12 9.80
CA GLN A 165 -3.44 -6.86 10.24
C GLN A 165 -4.09 -5.80 9.37
N PRO A 166 -5.38 -5.91 9.03
CA PRO A 166 -6.09 -4.86 8.30
C PRO A 166 -6.24 -3.61 9.16
N VAL A 167 -6.01 -2.46 8.56
CA VAL A 167 -6.13 -1.13 9.18
C VAL A 167 -7.32 -0.41 8.58
N THR A 168 -8.19 0.15 9.41
CA THR A 168 -9.30 0.98 8.93
C THR A 168 -8.78 2.25 8.28
N VAL A 169 -9.16 2.49 7.03
CA VAL A 169 -8.84 3.70 6.29
C VAL A 169 -9.94 4.74 6.51
N GLN A 170 -9.54 5.95 6.85
CA GLN A 170 -10.42 7.11 6.97
C GLN A 170 -9.99 8.18 5.96
N ASP A 171 -10.88 8.49 5.02
CA ASP A 171 -10.66 9.58 4.08
C ASP A 171 -10.93 10.90 4.77
N LEU A 172 -9.94 11.77 4.81
CA LEU A 172 -10.11 13.14 5.25
C LEU A 172 -10.61 13.97 4.08
N HIS A 173 -11.90 14.25 4.09
CA HIS A 173 -12.49 15.24 3.17
C HIS A 173 -12.15 16.65 3.67
N LEU A 174 -11.03 17.18 3.21
CA LEU A 174 -10.66 18.59 3.41
C LEU A 174 -10.69 19.31 2.07
#